data_07227feff7d376b513d8ed28c1e3157a
#
_entry.id   07227feff7d376b513d8ed28c1e3157a
#
_cell.length_a   1.000
_cell.length_b   1.000
_cell.length_c   1.000
_cell.angle_alpha   90.00
_cell.angle_beta   90.00
_cell.angle_gamma   90.00
#
_symmetry.space_group_name_H-M   'P 1'
#
loop_
_entity.id
_entity.type
_entity.pdbx_description
1 polymer ?
#
loop_
_entity_poly.entity_id
_entity_poly.type
_entity_poly.pdbx_seq_one_letter_code
_entity_poly.pdbx_strand_id
1 'polypeptide(L)'
;SAASDVYKRQDLSYYDRNYTKQELFLNNYTYTNATLNNLWANLYTGIDRANSFLEYIQGSPIDETLIAQYMGEVRFLRAYYFFTLSSLWGDVPLRLKSTRDTDMEALQMPSTPAAEVFDFIVTEMEDVVGQVRTADQLNGPGRISKSTVQGILARVYLKMGGFPLYKGKEAFEKAAYWARKVRNSRLHTLNPDYKEVFTNLS
;
A
#
# COMPACT_ATOMS: atom_id res chain seq x y z
N SER A 1 -15.19 -2.05 -4.58
CA SER A 1 -13.86 -1.86 -3.99
C SER A 1 -12.80 -2.48 -4.90
N ALA A 2 -11.56 -2.00 -4.85
CA ALA A 2 -10.47 -2.53 -5.67
C ALA A 2 -10.31 -4.07 -5.56
N ALA A 3 -10.56 -4.65 -4.39
CA ALA A 3 -10.52 -6.09 -4.18
C ALA A 3 -11.58 -6.83 -5.01
N SER A 4 -12.81 -6.30 -5.09
CA SER A 4 -13.86 -6.95 -5.90
C SER A 4 -13.56 -6.88 -7.41
N ASP A 5 -12.80 -5.88 -7.84
CA ASP A 5 -12.45 -5.69 -9.24
C ASP A 5 -11.33 -6.65 -9.68
N VAL A 6 -10.43 -7.05 -8.75
CA VAL A 6 -9.41 -8.08 -9.00
C VAL A 6 -10.06 -9.44 -9.31
N TYR A 7 -11.04 -9.88 -8.52
CA TYR A 7 -11.72 -11.17 -8.76
C TYR A 7 -12.48 -11.20 -10.08
N LYS A 8 -13.00 -10.05 -10.52
CA LYS A 8 -13.75 -9.97 -11.78
C LYS A 8 -12.87 -10.07 -13.03
N ARG A 9 -11.57 -9.71 -12.90
CA ARG A 9 -10.58 -9.91 -13.97
C ARG A 9 -10.05 -11.35 -14.07
N GLN A 10 -10.49 -12.25 -13.19
CA GLN A 10 -10.10 -13.66 -13.14
C GLN A 10 -11.19 -14.60 -13.66
N ASP A 11 -12.10 -14.11 -14.48
CA ASP A 11 -13.25 -14.86 -15.07
C ASP A 11 -14.20 -15.48 -14.04
N LEU A 12 -14.12 -15.09 -12.77
CA LEU A 12 -14.96 -15.61 -11.68
C LEU A 12 -16.25 -14.85 -11.49
N SER A 13 -16.36 -13.63 -12.01
CA SER A 13 -17.55 -12.80 -11.90
C SER A 13 -17.54 -11.67 -12.92
N TYR A 14 -18.71 -11.08 -13.21
CA TYR A 14 -18.86 -9.95 -14.13
C TYR A 14 -19.79 -8.89 -13.56
N TYR A 15 -19.78 -7.69 -14.15
CA TYR A 15 -20.74 -6.61 -13.84
C TYR A 15 -21.86 -6.60 -14.87
N ASP A 16 -23.11 -6.75 -14.42
CA ASP A 16 -24.27 -6.87 -15.31
C ASP A 16 -24.67 -5.54 -15.96
N ARG A 17 -24.68 -4.43 -15.25
CA ARG A 17 -25.28 -3.16 -15.74
C ARG A 17 -24.38 -1.94 -15.60
N ASN A 18 -23.07 -2.11 -15.49
CA ASN A 18 -22.15 -0.99 -15.33
C ASN A 18 -21.06 -1.02 -16.40
N TYR A 19 -21.29 -0.31 -17.51
CA TYR A 19 -20.39 -0.31 -18.67
C TYR A 19 -18.96 0.11 -18.33
N THR A 20 -18.79 1.15 -17.51
CA THR A 20 -17.44 1.60 -17.09
C THR A 20 -16.66 0.52 -16.33
N LYS A 21 -17.35 -0.32 -15.56
CA LYS A 21 -16.74 -1.44 -14.87
C LYS A 21 -16.58 -2.66 -15.77
N GLN A 22 -17.45 -2.84 -16.77
CA GLN A 22 -17.31 -3.86 -17.80
C GLN A 22 -16.06 -3.64 -18.63
N GLU A 23 -15.68 -2.40 -18.95
CA GLU A 23 -14.44 -2.07 -19.64
C GLU A 23 -13.22 -2.65 -18.91
N LEU A 24 -13.18 -2.56 -17.56
CA LEU A 24 -12.10 -3.12 -16.75
C LEU A 24 -12.06 -4.65 -16.80
N PHE A 25 -13.22 -5.28 -16.75
CA PHE A 25 -13.36 -6.74 -16.83
C PHE A 25 -12.90 -7.27 -18.20
N LEU A 26 -13.34 -6.61 -19.28
CA LEU A 26 -13.01 -6.98 -20.65
C LEU A 26 -11.59 -6.56 -21.08
N ASN A 27 -10.84 -5.90 -20.21
CA ASN A 27 -9.56 -5.27 -20.55
C ASN A 27 -9.62 -4.30 -21.74
N ASN A 28 -10.78 -3.66 -21.94
CA ASN A 28 -11.06 -2.70 -23.00
C ASN A 28 -11.30 -1.30 -22.42
N TYR A 29 -10.38 -0.84 -21.59
CA TYR A 29 -10.46 0.48 -20.97
C TYR A 29 -9.46 1.46 -21.58
N THR A 30 -9.82 2.74 -21.53
CA THR A 30 -8.97 3.84 -21.93
C THR A 30 -8.55 4.69 -20.74
N TYR A 31 -7.66 5.63 -20.96
CA TYR A 31 -7.24 6.60 -19.94
C TYR A 31 -8.40 7.47 -19.40
N THR A 32 -9.55 7.51 -20.08
CA THR A 32 -10.74 8.26 -19.64
C THR A 32 -11.63 7.45 -18.67
N ASN A 33 -11.29 6.20 -18.35
CA ASN A 33 -12.09 5.39 -17.45
C ASN A 33 -12.17 6.01 -16.05
N ALA A 34 -13.39 6.40 -15.64
CA ALA A 34 -13.61 7.12 -14.38
C ALA A 34 -13.19 6.33 -13.13
N THR A 35 -13.28 4.99 -13.15
CA THR A 35 -12.87 4.14 -12.01
C THR A 35 -11.35 4.21 -11.81
N LEU A 36 -10.58 4.15 -12.90
CA LEU A 36 -9.12 4.26 -12.85
C LEU A 36 -8.69 5.67 -12.43
N ASN A 37 -9.30 6.70 -13.02
CA ASN A 37 -9.00 8.10 -12.68
C ASN A 37 -9.30 8.40 -11.21
N ASN A 38 -10.43 7.93 -10.68
CA ASN A 38 -10.78 8.11 -9.28
C ASN A 38 -9.81 7.36 -8.36
N LEU A 39 -9.39 6.14 -8.71
CA LEU A 39 -8.42 5.40 -7.92
C LEU A 39 -7.07 6.13 -7.87
N TRP A 40 -6.57 6.58 -9.02
CA TRP A 40 -5.35 7.37 -9.13
C TRP A 40 -5.42 8.63 -8.25
N ALA A 41 -6.46 9.43 -8.40
CA ALA A 41 -6.65 10.66 -7.64
C ALA A 41 -6.74 10.41 -6.13
N ASN A 42 -7.45 9.37 -5.71
CA ASN A 42 -7.58 9.01 -4.29
C ASN A 42 -6.24 8.56 -3.68
N LEU A 43 -5.43 7.79 -4.42
CA LEU A 43 -4.11 7.36 -3.95
C LEU A 43 -3.16 8.55 -3.78
N TYR A 44 -3.11 9.48 -4.76
CA TYR A 44 -2.31 10.69 -4.63
C TYR A 44 -2.83 11.65 -3.56
N THR A 45 -4.13 11.74 -3.35
CA THR A 45 -4.71 12.47 -2.21
C THR A 45 -4.24 11.87 -0.88
N GLY A 46 -4.20 10.55 -0.78
CA GLY A 46 -3.65 9.86 0.40
C GLY A 46 -2.16 10.15 0.61
N ILE A 47 -1.37 10.13 -0.45
CA ILE A 47 0.06 10.47 -0.43
C ILE A 47 0.28 11.92 0.01
N ASP A 48 -0.49 12.86 -0.54
CA ASP A 48 -0.39 14.28 -0.19
C ASP A 48 -0.72 14.54 1.28
N ARG A 49 -1.77 13.91 1.80
CA ARG A 49 -2.11 13.95 3.24
C ARG A 49 -1.01 13.35 4.12
N ALA A 50 -0.40 12.25 3.69
CA ALA A 50 0.72 11.65 4.39
C ALA A 50 1.94 12.57 4.41
N ASN A 51 2.28 13.19 3.27
CA ASN A 51 3.35 14.17 3.20
C ASN A 51 3.09 15.37 4.11
N SER A 52 1.89 15.95 4.04
CA SER A 52 1.49 17.06 4.92
C SER A 52 1.63 16.68 6.40
N PHE A 53 1.16 15.50 6.79
CA PHE A 53 1.29 15.03 8.17
C PHE A 53 2.77 14.93 8.59
N LEU A 54 3.62 14.32 7.76
CA LEU A 54 5.06 14.13 8.06
C LEU A 54 5.82 15.46 8.13
N GLU A 55 5.39 16.48 7.38
CA GLU A 55 5.96 17.82 7.42
C GLU A 55 5.60 18.58 8.69
N TYR A 56 4.38 18.41 9.22
CA TYR A 56 3.84 19.21 10.32
C TYR A 56 3.87 18.55 11.69
N ILE A 57 4.04 17.23 11.77
CA ILE A 57 4.03 16.52 13.07
C ILE A 57 5.25 16.86 13.94
N GLN A 58 6.37 17.22 13.33
CA GLN A 58 7.59 17.61 14.04
C GLN A 58 7.36 18.95 14.74
N GLY A 59 7.64 18.99 16.05
CA GLY A 59 7.38 20.17 16.88
C GLY A 59 5.95 20.22 17.48
N SER A 60 5.13 19.19 17.27
CA SER A 60 3.86 19.03 17.97
C SER A 60 4.09 18.80 19.47
N PRO A 61 3.24 19.35 20.38
CA PRO A 61 3.34 19.15 21.82
C PRO A 61 2.84 17.76 22.26
N ILE A 62 3.13 16.73 21.49
CA ILE A 62 2.76 15.32 21.74
C ILE A 62 4.02 14.56 22.16
N ASP A 63 3.85 13.51 22.97
CA ASP A 63 4.93 12.63 23.38
C ASP A 63 5.73 12.09 22.19
N GLU A 64 7.06 12.16 22.26
CA GLU A 64 7.95 11.78 21.15
C GLU A 64 7.78 10.32 20.73
N THR A 65 7.45 9.42 21.65
CA THR A 65 7.19 8.01 21.34
C THR A 65 5.92 7.84 20.50
N LEU A 66 4.90 8.65 20.78
CA LEU A 66 3.67 8.70 19.99
C LEU A 66 3.91 9.33 18.62
N ILE A 67 4.73 10.39 18.55
CA ILE A 67 5.13 10.99 17.27
C ILE A 67 5.83 9.96 16.41
N ALA A 68 6.83 9.24 16.94
CA ALA A 68 7.55 8.21 16.19
C ALA A 68 6.62 7.10 15.68
N GLN A 69 5.67 6.65 16.52
CA GLN A 69 4.68 5.65 16.13
C GLN A 69 3.78 6.16 15.00
N TYR A 70 3.23 7.36 15.11
CA TYR A 70 2.35 7.93 14.08
C TYR A 70 3.10 8.19 12.77
N MET A 71 4.34 8.68 12.84
CA MET A 71 5.19 8.81 11.68
C MET A 71 5.44 7.47 10.99
N GLY A 72 5.72 6.41 11.76
CA GLY A 72 5.89 5.05 11.23
C GLY A 72 4.63 4.54 10.51
N GLU A 73 3.46 4.73 11.10
CA GLU A 73 2.18 4.34 10.49
C GLU A 73 1.90 5.13 9.19
N VAL A 74 2.13 6.44 9.20
CA VAL A 74 1.89 7.30 8.03
C VAL A 74 2.90 7.06 6.91
N ARG A 75 4.18 6.84 7.23
CA ARG A 75 5.20 6.44 6.25
C ARG A 75 4.84 5.10 5.61
N PHE A 76 4.38 4.13 6.38
CA PHE A 76 3.88 2.86 5.84
C PHE A 76 2.71 3.07 4.88
N LEU A 77 1.70 3.86 5.25
CA LEU A 77 0.54 4.13 4.40
C LEU A 77 0.96 4.80 3.09
N ARG A 78 1.86 5.79 3.14
CA ARG A 78 2.42 6.43 1.95
C ARG A 78 3.10 5.42 1.02
N ALA A 79 3.97 4.58 1.57
CA ALA A 79 4.63 3.53 0.82
C ALA A 79 3.63 2.50 0.23
N TYR A 80 2.57 2.18 0.96
CA TYR A 80 1.50 1.29 0.49
C TYR A 80 0.69 1.90 -0.67
N TYR A 81 0.43 3.20 -0.64
CA TYR A 81 -0.20 3.90 -1.77
C TYR A 81 0.69 3.87 -3.01
N PHE A 82 1.99 4.10 -2.88
CA PHE A 82 2.94 3.96 -3.98
C PHE A 82 3.04 2.52 -4.48
N PHE A 83 3.02 1.53 -3.59
CA PHE A 83 2.95 0.12 -3.99
C PHE A 83 1.73 -0.18 -4.85
N THR A 84 0.58 0.34 -4.48
CA THR A 84 -0.66 0.18 -5.26
C THR A 84 -0.55 0.89 -6.61
N LEU A 85 -0.10 2.14 -6.63
CA LEU A 85 0.12 2.91 -7.86
C LEU A 85 1.07 2.19 -8.81
N SER A 86 2.28 1.90 -8.38
CA SER A 86 3.29 1.30 -9.26
C SER A 86 2.96 -0.14 -9.68
N SER A 87 2.21 -0.89 -8.84
CA SER A 87 1.71 -2.21 -9.23
C SER A 87 0.69 -2.17 -10.36
N LEU A 88 -0.06 -1.09 -10.52
CA LEU A 88 -1.13 -0.94 -11.51
C LEU A 88 -0.69 -0.15 -12.74
N TRP A 89 0.14 0.89 -12.58
CA TRP A 89 0.54 1.80 -13.64
C TRP A 89 2.02 1.72 -14.04
N GLY A 90 2.84 0.99 -13.31
CA GLY A 90 4.29 0.93 -13.56
C GLY A 90 5.00 2.18 -13.06
N ASP A 91 5.58 2.96 -13.98
CA ASP A 91 6.26 4.21 -13.66
C ASP A 91 5.25 5.27 -13.21
N VAL A 92 5.52 5.91 -12.08
CA VAL A 92 4.61 6.89 -11.47
C VAL A 92 5.40 8.05 -10.85
N PRO A 93 4.85 9.28 -10.78
CA PRO A 93 5.49 10.39 -10.08
C PRO A 93 5.72 10.09 -8.60
N LEU A 94 6.97 10.10 -8.14
CA LEU A 94 7.33 9.84 -6.74
C LEU A 94 7.28 11.15 -5.92
N ARG A 95 6.07 11.56 -5.52
CA ARG A 95 5.81 12.79 -4.77
C ARG A 95 6.03 12.59 -3.27
N LEU A 96 7.10 13.18 -2.73
CA LEU A 96 7.50 13.05 -1.33
C LEU A 96 7.30 14.33 -0.49
N LYS A 97 6.75 15.38 -1.12
CA LYS A 97 6.37 16.64 -0.46
C LYS A 97 4.91 16.92 -0.64
N SER A 98 4.30 17.64 0.31
CA SER A 98 2.91 18.10 0.16
C SER A 98 2.79 19.12 -0.96
N THR A 99 1.62 19.11 -1.63
CA THR A 99 1.31 20.10 -2.67
C THR A 99 0.87 21.38 -2.01
N ARG A 100 1.59 22.48 -2.24
CA ARG A 100 1.17 23.81 -1.83
C ARG A 100 0.57 24.51 -3.07
N ASP A 101 -0.51 25.23 -2.88
CA ASP A 101 -1.41 25.74 -3.93
C ASP A 101 -0.79 26.58 -5.08
N THR A 102 0.49 26.91 -5.02
CA THR A 102 1.14 27.84 -5.96
C THR A 102 2.27 27.22 -6.76
N ASP A 103 2.63 25.96 -6.52
CA ASP A 103 3.79 25.36 -7.18
C ASP A 103 3.37 24.57 -8.44
N MET A 104 3.25 25.28 -9.56
CA MET A 104 2.93 24.67 -10.86
C MET A 104 4.00 23.69 -11.34
N GLU A 105 5.28 23.87 -10.94
CA GLU A 105 6.36 22.94 -11.29
C GLU A 105 6.21 21.62 -10.55
N ALA A 106 5.79 21.66 -9.27
CA ALA A 106 5.49 20.45 -8.49
C ALA A 106 4.33 19.63 -9.05
N LEU A 107 3.44 20.26 -9.82
CA LEU A 107 2.32 19.57 -10.50
C LEU A 107 2.76 18.81 -11.76
N GLN A 108 3.86 19.21 -12.39
CA GLN A 108 4.38 18.63 -13.64
C GLN A 108 5.54 17.67 -13.42
N MET A 109 5.56 16.96 -12.28
CA MET A 109 6.61 16.00 -11.95
C MET A 109 6.63 14.84 -12.95
N PRO A 110 7.79 14.49 -13.54
CA PRO A 110 7.91 13.33 -14.41
C PRO A 110 7.69 12.02 -13.65
N SER A 111 7.34 10.97 -14.38
CA SER A 111 7.26 9.62 -13.82
C SER A 111 8.65 9.14 -13.39
N THR A 112 8.71 8.49 -12.25
CA THR A 112 9.89 7.78 -11.74
C THR A 112 9.79 6.32 -12.17
N PRO A 113 10.88 5.69 -12.63
CA PRO A 113 10.89 4.28 -13.00
C PRO A 113 10.36 3.38 -11.88
N ALA A 114 9.54 2.38 -12.23
CA ALA A 114 8.93 1.46 -11.26
C ALA A 114 9.96 0.82 -10.32
N ALA A 115 11.15 0.48 -10.83
CA ALA A 115 12.22 -0.09 -10.02
C ALA A 115 12.64 0.84 -8.87
N GLU A 116 12.81 2.13 -9.14
CA GLU A 116 13.16 3.12 -8.12
C GLU A 116 12.01 3.36 -7.13
N VAL A 117 10.76 3.36 -7.62
CA VAL A 117 9.58 3.46 -6.77
C VAL A 117 9.50 2.27 -5.81
N PHE A 118 9.75 1.05 -6.29
CA PHE A 118 9.77 -0.14 -5.43
C PHE A 118 10.93 -0.14 -4.44
N ASP A 119 12.12 0.33 -4.83
CA ASP A 119 13.26 0.46 -3.93
C ASP A 119 12.95 1.49 -2.81
N PHE A 120 12.29 2.60 -3.12
CA PHE A 120 11.75 3.54 -2.11
C PHE A 120 10.74 2.85 -1.18
N ILE A 121 9.77 2.10 -1.73
CA ILE A 121 8.72 1.42 -0.96
C ILE A 121 9.32 0.47 0.09
N VAL A 122 10.26 -0.38 -0.32
CA VAL A 122 10.85 -1.34 0.62
C VAL A 122 11.71 -0.66 1.66
N THR A 123 12.47 0.38 1.30
CA THR A 123 13.26 1.18 2.23
C THR A 123 12.37 1.81 3.31
N GLU A 124 11.30 2.50 2.91
CA GLU A 124 10.34 3.10 3.84
C GLU A 124 9.71 2.07 4.77
N MET A 125 9.25 0.94 4.21
CA MET A 125 8.60 -0.10 5.00
C MET A 125 9.57 -0.83 5.94
N GLU A 126 10.81 -1.11 5.52
CA GLU A 126 11.82 -1.74 6.38
C GLU A 126 12.20 -0.83 7.56
N ASP A 127 12.36 0.47 7.31
CA ASP A 127 12.67 1.46 8.35
C ASP A 127 11.59 1.53 9.43
N VAL A 128 10.32 1.48 9.04
CA VAL A 128 9.22 1.67 10.00
C VAL A 128 8.83 0.42 10.79
N VAL A 129 9.33 -0.77 10.43
CA VAL A 129 9.05 -2.01 11.17
C VAL A 129 9.38 -1.90 12.66
N GLY A 130 10.44 -1.14 13.00
CA GLY A 130 10.86 -0.91 14.38
C GLY A 130 10.07 0.19 15.10
N GLN A 131 9.36 1.05 14.37
CA GLN A 131 8.66 2.23 14.90
C GLN A 131 7.20 1.94 15.27
N VAL A 132 6.57 0.95 14.61
CA VAL A 132 5.18 0.58 14.85
C VAL A 132 5.05 -0.49 15.93
N ARG A 133 3.96 -0.43 16.68
CA ARG A 133 3.66 -1.38 17.76
C ARG A 133 3.29 -2.77 17.22
N THR A 134 3.44 -3.78 18.07
CA THR A 134 2.90 -5.11 17.79
C THR A 134 1.38 -5.13 17.91
N ALA A 135 0.72 -6.13 17.31
CA ALA A 135 -0.75 -6.18 17.25
C ALA A 135 -1.41 -6.22 18.64
N ASP A 136 -0.78 -6.90 19.61
CA ASP A 136 -1.21 -7.01 21.01
C ASP A 136 -1.04 -5.71 21.81
N GLN A 137 -0.23 -4.76 21.31
CA GLN A 137 -0.01 -3.45 21.95
C GLN A 137 -0.93 -2.36 21.39
N LEU A 138 -1.75 -2.67 20.40
CA LEU A 138 -2.65 -1.71 19.75
C LEU A 138 -4.02 -1.71 20.42
N ASN A 139 -4.55 -0.51 20.66
CA ASN A 139 -5.91 -0.33 21.16
C ASN A 139 -6.90 -0.36 19.99
N GLY A 140 -7.44 -1.52 19.68
CA GLY A 140 -8.47 -1.73 18.68
C GLY A 140 -7.98 -2.11 17.28
N PRO A 141 -8.89 -2.65 16.46
CA PRO A 141 -8.61 -3.04 15.08
C PRO A 141 -8.41 -1.82 14.17
N GLY A 142 -7.71 -2.01 13.07
CA GLY A 142 -7.55 -0.98 12.03
C GLY A 142 -6.32 -0.08 12.18
N ARG A 143 -5.48 -0.27 13.20
CA ARG A 143 -4.18 0.40 13.30
C ARG A 143 -3.09 -0.41 12.60
N ILE A 144 -2.05 0.28 12.15
CA ILE A 144 -0.91 -0.38 11.50
C ILE A 144 -0.03 -1.04 12.56
N SER A 145 0.01 -2.37 12.54
CA SER A 145 0.86 -3.17 13.42
C SER A 145 2.17 -3.59 12.73
N LYS A 146 3.12 -3.99 13.53
CA LYS A 146 4.39 -4.57 13.05
C LYS A 146 4.17 -5.75 12.10
N SER A 147 3.22 -6.64 12.41
CA SER A 147 2.86 -7.75 11.54
C SER A 147 2.18 -7.32 10.24
N THR A 148 1.41 -6.21 10.26
CA THR A 148 0.87 -5.61 9.04
C THR A 148 1.99 -5.16 8.09
N VAL A 149 2.98 -4.41 8.61
CA VAL A 149 4.12 -3.96 7.82
C VAL A 149 4.90 -5.15 7.26
N GLN A 150 5.22 -6.14 8.10
CA GLN A 150 5.95 -7.34 7.69
C GLN A 150 5.20 -8.16 6.63
N GLY A 151 3.89 -8.31 6.77
CA GLY A 151 3.05 -9.04 5.80
C GLY A 151 2.97 -8.33 4.45
N ILE A 152 2.88 -6.99 4.45
CA ILE A 152 2.90 -6.21 3.21
C ILE A 152 4.30 -6.22 2.58
N LEU A 153 5.39 -6.10 3.36
CA LEU A 153 6.75 -6.27 2.85
C LEU A 153 6.95 -7.61 2.13
N ALA A 154 6.42 -8.70 2.70
CA ALA A 154 6.46 -10.00 2.04
C ALA A 154 5.78 -9.97 0.66
N ARG A 155 4.62 -9.29 0.54
CA ARG A 155 3.91 -9.12 -0.75
C ARG A 155 4.67 -8.22 -1.73
N VAL A 156 5.27 -7.12 -1.25
CA VAL A 156 6.06 -6.22 -2.08
C VAL A 156 7.25 -6.96 -2.68
N TYR A 157 8.03 -7.66 -1.86
CA TYR A 157 9.17 -8.45 -2.34
C TYR A 157 8.75 -9.59 -3.27
N LEU A 158 7.62 -10.25 -3.00
CA LEU A 158 7.07 -11.26 -3.90
C LEU A 158 6.75 -10.67 -5.28
N LYS A 159 6.16 -9.47 -5.33
CA LYS A 159 5.89 -8.73 -6.58
C LYS A 159 7.20 -8.35 -7.29
N MET A 160 8.21 -7.87 -6.55
CA MET A 160 9.52 -7.52 -7.10
C MET A 160 10.25 -8.72 -7.72
N GLY A 161 10.05 -9.92 -7.17
CA GLY A 161 10.65 -11.15 -7.68
C GLY A 161 10.17 -11.54 -9.08
N GLY A 162 8.92 -11.18 -9.42
CA GLY A 162 8.27 -11.48 -10.70
C GLY A 162 8.21 -10.27 -11.63
N PHE A 163 7.30 -10.36 -12.61
CA PHE A 163 7.02 -9.27 -13.55
C PHE A 163 6.51 -8.00 -12.84
N PRO A 164 6.91 -6.79 -13.25
CA PRO A 164 7.84 -6.46 -14.34
C PRO A 164 9.33 -6.35 -13.92
N LEU A 165 9.64 -6.40 -12.61
CA LEU A 165 10.98 -6.06 -12.08
C LEU A 165 11.99 -7.20 -12.19
N TYR A 166 11.53 -8.45 -12.16
CA TYR A 166 12.34 -9.66 -12.28
C TYR A 166 13.58 -9.71 -11.35
N LYS A 167 13.46 -9.15 -10.11
CA LYS A 167 14.56 -9.24 -9.11
C LYS A 167 14.86 -10.69 -8.68
N GLY A 168 13.99 -11.65 -9.06
CA GLY A 168 14.26 -13.10 -8.98
C GLY A 168 14.45 -13.62 -7.55
N LYS A 169 15.44 -14.51 -7.41
CA LYS A 169 15.68 -15.28 -6.18
C LYS A 169 15.86 -14.41 -4.94
N GLU A 170 16.64 -13.35 -5.03
CA GLU A 170 16.91 -12.47 -3.89
C GLU A 170 15.62 -11.86 -3.32
N ALA A 171 14.74 -11.37 -4.19
CA ALA A 171 13.46 -10.82 -3.76
C ALA A 171 12.53 -11.90 -3.16
N PHE A 172 12.52 -13.12 -3.71
CA PHE A 172 11.75 -14.23 -3.13
C PHE A 172 12.27 -14.66 -1.76
N GLU A 173 13.60 -14.64 -1.54
CA GLU A 173 14.20 -14.91 -0.23
C GLU A 173 13.80 -13.85 0.81
N LYS A 174 13.81 -12.57 0.42
CA LYS A 174 13.31 -11.45 1.24
C LYS A 174 11.81 -11.60 1.55
N ALA A 175 10.99 -11.94 0.56
CA ALA A 175 9.57 -12.21 0.76
C ALA A 175 9.35 -13.33 1.79
N ALA A 176 10.06 -14.45 1.65
CA ALA A 176 10.00 -15.56 2.59
C ALA A 176 10.51 -15.18 4.00
N TYR A 177 11.54 -14.35 4.09
CA TYR A 177 12.03 -13.83 5.37
C TYR A 177 10.94 -13.05 6.12
N TRP A 178 10.31 -12.08 5.47
CA TRP A 178 9.27 -11.26 6.09
C TRP A 178 8.01 -12.06 6.43
N ALA A 179 7.58 -12.99 5.57
CA ALA A 179 6.46 -13.89 5.86
C ALA A 179 6.75 -14.77 7.11
N ARG A 180 7.98 -15.27 7.24
CA ARG A 180 8.41 -16.02 8.44
C ARG A 180 8.38 -15.18 9.72
N LYS A 181 8.69 -13.86 9.64
CA LYS A 181 8.58 -12.96 10.80
C LYS A 181 7.14 -12.87 11.31
N VAL A 182 6.16 -12.74 10.40
CA VAL A 182 4.73 -12.75 10.78
C VAL A 182 4.35 -14.08 11.42
N ARG A 183 4.65 -15.19 10.76
CA ARG A 183 4.33 -16.54 11.28
C ARG A 183 4.93 -16.79 12.66
N ASN A 184 6.20 -16.42 12.86
CA ASN A 184 6.94 -16.67 14.08
C ASN A 184 6.57 -15.74 15.24
N SER A 185 5.83 -14.64 14.95
CA SER A 185 5.31 -13.76 16.01
C SER A 185 4.29 -14.45 16.90
N ARG A 186 3.60 -15.47 16.40
CA ARG A 186 2.51 -16.19 17.07
C ARG A 186 1.33 -15.30 17.51
N LEU A 187 1.25 -14.08 16.98
CA LEU A 187 0.17 -13.13 17.28
C LEU A 187 -1.07 -13.36 16.39
N HIS A 188 -0.94 -14.21 15.38
CA HIS A 188 -2.00 -14.51 14.42
C HIS A 188 -2.16 -16.00 14.23
N THR A 189 -3.40 -16.45 14.14
CA THR A 189 -3.77 -17.83 13.84
C THR A 189 -4.76 -17.83 12.67
N LEU A 190 -4.78 -18.91 11.90
CA LEU A 190 -5.84 -19.11 10.93
C LEU A 190 -7.14 -19.43 11.66
N ASN A 191 -8.26 -18.86 11.21
CA ASN A 191 -9.55 -19.25 11.76
C ASN A 191 -9.84 -20.70 11.37
N PRO A 192 -10.16 -21.58 12.33
CA PRO A 192 -10.47 -22.99 12.05
C PRO A 192 -11.76 -23.18 11.24
N ASP A 193 -12.70 -22.23 11.34
CA ASP A 193 -13.92 -22.22 10.55
C ASP A 193 -13.84 -21.17 9.44
N TYR A 194 -13.80 -21.64 8.18
CA TYR A 194 -13.74 -20.77 7.02
C TYR A 194 -14.95 -19.81 6.91
N LYS A 195 -16.12 -20.20 7.39
CA LYS A 195 -17.34 -19.37 7.37
C LYS A 195 -17.20 -18.18 8.33
N GLU A 196 -16.57 -18.38 9.48
CA GLU A 196 -16.38 -17.31 10.47
C GLU A 196 -15.48 -16.18 9.95
N VAL A 197 -14.60 -16.44 9.00
CA VAL A 197 -13.79 -15.39 8.35
C VAL A 197 -14.65 -14.30 7.72
N PHE A 198 -15.87 -14.64 7.30
CA PHE A 198 -16.81 -13.73 6.61
C PHE A 198 -17.95 -13.23 7.50
N THR A 199 -18.22 -13.90 8.62
CA THR A 199 -19.35 -13.59 9.50
C THR A 199 -18.95 -12.97 10.82
N ASN A 200 -17.71 -13.16 11.25
CA ASN A 200 -17.18 -12.58 12.49
C ASN A 200 -16.63 -11.18 12.18
N LEU A 201 -17.36 -10.15 12.61
CA LEU A 201 -16.99 -8.73 12.46
C LEU A 201 -16.23 -8.17 13.69
N SER A 202 -15.61 -9.05 14.48
CA SER A 202 -14.83 -8.63 15.66
C SER A 202 -13.48 -8.05 15.32
#